data_dae1f3da0a439903152cb64ea8742a92
#
_entry.id   dae1f3da0a439903152cb64ea8742a92
#
_cell.length_a   1.000
_cell.length_b   1.000
_cell.length_c   1.000
_cell.angle_alpha   90.00
_cell.angle_beta   90.00
_cell.angle_gamma   90.00
#
_symmetry.space_group_name_H-M   'P 1'
#
loop_
_entity.id
_entity.type
_entity.pdbx_description
1 polymer ?
#
loop_
_entity_poly.entity_id
_entity_poly.type
_entity_poly.pdbx_seq_one_letter_code
_entity_poly.pdbx_strand_id
1 'polypeptide(L)'
;VVQTAVDAGASYINIPDTVGFTTPAEYGAIFKYLIDHVKTDREIIYSPHCHNDLGMAVANSLAAVKNGARRVEGTINGIGERAGNAALEEVAVALNIREDYYQVESPIVLNETINTSELVSRYSGIPIPKNKAVVGGNAFSHESGIHQDGVLKNPLTYEIITPELVGVKSNSLPLGKLSGRHAFVEKLHELGLEFTEEDIKPLFAKFKSLADKKHEITDADIRALVAGTAVENPEGFQFNDLRLITNADETITAAVSLSNEEGEVLEFLANGQGSVEAIFNAIDKFFNQTVRLTSYNIDAV
;
A
#
# COMPACT_ATOMS: atom_id res chain seq x y z
N VAL A 1 -0.22 42.99 4.03
CA VAL A 1 0.93 42.07 4.06
C VAL A 1 1.26 41.57 2.65
N VAL A 2 0.36 40.87 1.95
CA VAL A 2 0.66 40.30 0.62
C VAL A 2 1.00 41.40 -0.39
N GLN A 3 0.20 42.49 -0.48
CA GLN A 3 0.49 43.64 -1.34
C GLN A 3 1.90 44.19 -1.10
N THR A 4 2.27 44.40 0.18
CA THR A 4 3.61 44.90 0.54
C THR A 4 4.74 43.96 0.08
N ALA A 5 4.54 42.64 0.15
CA ALA A 5 5.52 41.68 -0.35
C ALA A 5 5.65 41.75 -1.88
N VAL A 6 4.54 41.88 -2.58
CA VAL A 6 4.50 42.05 -4.04
C VAL A 6 5.16 43.35 -4.45
N ASP A 7 4.88 44.47 -3.77
CA ASP A 7 5.50 45.78 -4.04
C ASP A 7 7.02 45.74 -3.81
N ALA A 8 7.46 44.93 -2.84
CA ALA A 8 8.89 44.69 -2.56
C ALA A 8 9.58 43.71 -3.53
N GLY A 9 8.85 43.15 -4.51
CA GLY A 9 9.43 42.33 -5.57
C GLY A 9 9.12 40.84 -5.51
N ALA A 10 8.32 40.33 -4.55
CA ALA A 10 7.94 38.95 -4.50
C ALA A 10 7.09 38.56 -5.71
N SER A 11 7.44 37.45 -6.38
CA SER A 11 6.69 36.87 -7.50
C SER A 11 6.01 35.54 -7.12
N TYR A 12 6.44 34.92 -6.02
CA TYR A 12 5.85 33.70 -5.47
C TYR A 12 5.32 33.99 -4.07
N ILE A 13 4.04 33.76 -3.86
CA ILE A 13 3.36 34.01 -2.59
C ILE A 13 2.84 32.70 -2.04
N ASN A 14 3.46 32.24 -0.96
CA ASN A 14 3.00 31.08 -0.23
C ASN A 14 1.97 31.50 0.84
N ILE A 15 0.86 30.81 0.89
CA ILE A 15 -0.22 31.02 1.85
C ILE A 15 -0.32 29.74 2.71
N PRO A 16 0.20 29.75 3.96
CA PRO A 16 0.15 28.55 4.81
C PRO A 16 -1.16 28.43 5.58
N ASP A 17 -1.70 27.22 5.68
CA ASP A 17 -2.65 26.78 6.69
C ASP A 17 -1.85 25.94 7.73
N THR A 18 -1.14 26.65 8.60
CA THR A 18 -0.08 26.12 9.47
C THR A 18 -0.59 25.08 10.48
N VAL A 19 -1.85 25.15 10.87
CA VAL A 19 -2.45 24.24 11.86
C VAL A 19 -3.58 23.39 11.27
N GLY A 20 -3.75 23.40 9.96
CA GLY A 20 -4.77 22.62 9.28
C GLY A 20 -6.20 22.94 9.70
N PHE A 21 -6.49 24.23 9.96
CA PHE A 21 -7.75 24.70 10.55
C PHE A 21 -8.82 25.04 9.52
N THR A 22 -8.41 25.54 8.35
CA THR A 22 -9.37 26.04 7.35
C THR A 22 -10.14 24.94 6.66
N THR A 23 -11.38 25.26 6.29
CA THR A 23 -12.17 24.42 5.38
C THR A 23 -11.81 24.73 3.92
N PRO A 24 -12.09 23.81 2.95
CA PRO A 24 -11.78 24.07 1.55
C PRO A 24 -12.43 25.33 0.98
N ALA A 25 -13.67 25.64 1.38
CA ALA A 25 -14.37 26.83 0.92
C ALA A 25 -13.71 28.13 1.44
N GLU A 26 -13.36 28.16 2.73
CA GLU A 26 -12.66 29.31 3.33
C GLU A 26 -11.27 29.51 2.71
N TYR A 27 -10.52 28.42 2.57
CA TYR A 27 -9.16 28.48 2.06
C TYR A 27 -9.13 28.89 0.58
N GLY A 28 -10.02 28.32 -0.25
CA GLY A 28 -10.18 28.74 -1.63
C GLY A 28 -10.58 30.22 -1.78
N ALA A 29 -11.46 30.73 -0.89
CA ALA A 29 -11.86 32.13 -0.88
C ALA A 29 -10.69 33.09 -0.61
N ILE A 30 -9.69 32.68 0.18
CA ILE A 30 -8.47 33.48 0.41
C ILE A 30 -7.74 33.71 -0.92
N PHE A 31 -7.53 32.65 -1.72
CA PHE A 31 -6.85 32.76 -3.03
C PHE A 31 -7.62 33.65 -3.99
N LYS A 32 -8.93 33.42 -4.10
CA LYS A 32 -9.76 34.26 -4.93
C LYS A 32 -9.67 35.76 -4.51
N TYR A 33 -9.76 36.00 -3.19
CA TYR A 33 -9.64 37.38 -2.69
C TYR A 33 -8.30 38.00 -3.02
N LEU A 34 -7.18 37.30 -2.87
CA LEU A 34 -5.85 37.80 -3.16
C LEU A 34 -5.68 38.09 -4.64
N ILE A 35 -6.13 37.21 -5.50
CA ILE A 35 -6.05 37.40 -6.97
C ILE A 35 -6.88 38.59 -7.42
N ASP A 36 -8.07 38.78 -6.85
CA ASP A 36 -8.97 39.89 -7.21
C ASP A 36 -8.48 41.26 -6.69
N HIS A 37 -7.70 41.30 -5.58
CA HIS A 37 -7.40 42.56 -4.86
C HIS A 37 -5.92 42.95 -4.85
N VAL A 38 -4.98 42.06 -5.07
CA VAL A 38 -3.56 42.41 -5.14
C VAL A 38 -3.30 43.09 -6.48
N LYS A 39 -2.81 44.33 -6.42
CA LYS A 39 -2.53 45.14 -7.59
C LYS A 39 -1.08 44.99 -8.02
N THR A 40 -0.87 44.58 -9.26
CA THR A 40 0.45 44.44 -9.84
C THR A 40 0.36 44.35 -11.35
N ASP A 41 1.41 44.75 -12.05
CA ASP A 41 1.63 44.59 -13.49
C ASP A 41 2.46 43.32 -13.80
N ARG A 42 2.89 42.60 -12.75
CA ARG A 42 3.68 41.35 -12.85
C ARG A 42 2.83 40.13 -12.61
N GLU A 43 3.23 39.03 -13.19
CA GLU A 43 2.64 37.74 -12.84
C GLU A 43 3.03 37.35 -11.42
N ILE A 44 2.06 36.99 -10.62
CA ILE A 44 2.24 36.44 -9.23
C ILE A 44 1.72 35.02 -9.16
N ILE A 45 2.56 34.13 -8.75
CA ILE A 45 2.22 32.72 -8.55
C ILE A 45 1.88 32.49 -7.08
N TYR A 46 0.63 32.14 -6.81
CA TYR A 46 0.15 31.79 -5.48
C TYR A 46 0.28 30.30 -5.23
N SER A 47 0.70 29.95 -4.01
CA SER A 47 0.98 28.57 -3.58
C SER A 47 0.29 28.25 -2.26
N PRO A 48 -0.62 27.25 -2.19
CA PRO A 48 -1.08 26.70 -0.93
C PRO A 48 0.01 25.85 -0.26
N HIS A 49 0.06 25.92 1.07
CA HIS A 49 0.83 25.04 1.94
C HIS A 49 -0.06 24.60 3.10
N CYS A 50 -0.58 23.37 3.05
CA CYS A 50 -1.63 22.93 3.97
C CYS A 50 -1.14 21.79 4.86
N HIS A 51 -1.36 21.94 6.18
CA HIS A 51 -1.24 20.86 7.15
C HIS A 51 -2.54 20.05 7.25
N ASN A 52 -2.43 18.79 7.70
CA ASN A 52 -3.51 17.80 7.58
C ASN A 52 -4.21 17.49 8.91
N ASP A 53 -4.17 18.40 9.87
CA ASP A 53 -4.67 18.16 11.25
C ASP A 53 -6.16 17.78 11.28
N LEU A 54 -6.98 18.34 10.40
CA LEU A 54 -8.39 17.98 10.23
C LEU A 54 -8.64 17.04 9.03
N GLY A 55 -7.60 16.49 8.40
CA GLY A 55 -7.73 15.63 7.23
C GLY A 55 -8.12 16.34 5.94
N MET A 56 -7.94 17.67 5.85
CA MET A 56 -8.40 18.49 4.72
C MET A 56 -7.28 19.07 3.86
N ALA A 57 -6.01 18.74 4.12
CA ALA A 57 -4.89 19.37 3.44
C ALA A 57 -4.95 19.26 1.90
N VAL A 58 -5.25 18.09 1.39
CA VAL A 58 -5.42 17.85 -0.06
C VAL A 58 -6.62 18.63 -0.61
N ALA A 59 -7.76 18.57 0.08
CA ALA A 59 -8.96 19.27 -0.32
C ALA A 59 -8.78 20.81 -0.31
N ASN A 60 -8.07 21.33 0.69
CA ASN A 60 -7.72 22.76 0.76
C ASN A 60 -6.78 23.16 -0.38
N SER A 61 -5.75 22.37 -0.67
CA SER A 61 -4.82 22.61 -1.78
C SER A 61 -5.54 22.62 -3.13
N LEU A 62 -6.44 21.67 -3.35
CA LEU A 62 -7.26 21.60 -4.56
C LEU A 62 -8.25 22.77 -4.66
N ALA A 63 -8.83 23.21 -3.54
CA ALA A 63 -9.68 24.40 -3.51
C ALA A 63 -8.88 25.67 -3.87
N ALA A 64 -7.65 25.79 -3.40
CA ALA A 64 -6.76 26.88 -3.80
C ALA A 64 -6.45 26.87 -5.31
N VAL A 65 -6.15 25.70 -5.88
CA VAL A 65 -5.92 25.54 -7.33
C VAL A 65 -7.16 25.94 -8.12
N LYS A 66 -8.34 25.50 -7.71
CA LYS A 66 -9.62 25.88 -8.34
C LYS A 66 -9.86 27.38 -8.32
N ASN A 67 -9.34 28.08 -7.31
CA ASN A 67 -9.45 29.53 -7.15
C ASN A 67 -8.18 30.29 -7.61
N GLY A 68 -7.35 29.68 -8.44
CA GLY A 68 -6.29 30.38 -9.19
C GLY A 68 -4.86 30.17 -8.69
N ALA A 69 -4.61 29.35 -7.65
CA ALA A 69 -3.25 28.93 -7.33
C ALA A 69 -2.66 28.10 -8.51
N ARG A 70 -1.36 28.27 -8.75
CA ARG A 70 -0.66 27.57 -9.85
C ARG A 70 0.61 26.87 -9.39
N ARG A 71 0.85 26.78 -8.10
CA ARG A 71 1.86 25.99 -7.44
C ARG A 71 1.20 25.34 -6.23
N VAL A 72 1.63 24.14 -5.86
CA VAL A 72 1.20 23.48 -4.62
C VAL A 72 2.45 23.04 -3.87
N GLU A 73 2.48 23.33 -2.59
CA GLU A 73 3.48 22.82 -1.67
C GLU A 73 2.89 21.73 -0.79
N GLY A 74 3.60 20.61 -0.71
CA GLY A 74 3.23 19.45 0.05
C GLY A 74 4.37 18.45 0.09
N THR A 75 4.09 17.23 0.48
CA THR A 75 5.08 16.15 0.57
C THR A 75 4.55 14.86 -0.05
N ILE A 76 5.45 14.05 -0.56
CA ILE A 76 5.10 12.69 -0.95
C ILE A 76 4.67 11.91 0.30
N ASN A 77 3.61 11.12 0.19
CA ASN A 77 2.94 10.40 1.28
C ASN A 77 2.31 11.31 2.36
N GLY A 78 2.31 12.62 2.17
CA GLY A 78 1.79 13.57 3.15
C GLY A 78 2.60 13.64 4.44
N ILE A 79 3.86 13.21 4.45
CA ILE A 79 4.71 13.25 5.66
C ILE A 79 4.94 14.69 6.12
N GLY A 80 5.12 14.89 7.41
CA GLY A 80 5.34 16.22 8.01
C GLY A 80 5.02 16.25 9.50
N GLU A 81 4.99 17.45 10.05
CA GLU A 81 4.66 17.65 11.47
C GLU A 81 3.22 17.23 11.78
N ARG A 82 3.01 16.71 12.99
CA ARG A 82 1.71 16.29 13.54
C ARG A 82 1.00 15.27 12.63
N ALA A 83 -0.08 15.68 11.93
CA ALA A 83 -0.81 14.84 10.97
C ALA A 83 -0.27 14.92 9.54
N GLY A 84 0.84 15.65 9.32
CA GLY A 84 1.51 15.79 8.03
C GLY A 84 1.02 16.96 7.19
N ASN A 85 1.41 16.94 5.92
CA ASN A 85 1.11 17.94 4.90
C ASN A 85 0.13 17.41 3.86
N ALA A 86 -0.24 18.24 2.88
CA ALA A 86 -0.92 17.77 1.68
C ALA A 86 -0.05 16.73 0.96
N ALA A 87 -0.64 15.58 0.66
CA ALA A 87 0.01 14.52 -0.11
C ALA A 87 0.04 14.89 -1.59
N LEU A 88 1.23 15.12 -2.14
CA LEU A 88 1.40 15.62 -3.52
C LEU A 88 0.90 14.61 -4.57
N GLU A 89 1.06 13.32 -4.32
CA GLU A 89 0.53 12.26 -5.18
C GLU A 89 -1.00 12.31 -5.28
N GLU A 90 -1.68 12.57 -4.16
CA GLU A 90 -3.14 12.68 -4.13
C GLU A 90 -3.62 13.94 -4.88
N VAL A 91 -2.92 15.07 -4.71
CA VAL A 91 -3.20 16.29 -5.45
C VAL A 91 -3.00 16.09 -6.94
N ALA A 92 -1.87 15.51 -7.37
CA ALA A 92 -1.54 15.29 -8.77
C ALA A 92 -2.53 14.38 -9.48
N VAL A 93 -2.87 13.24 -8.84
CA VAL A 93 -3.86 12.30 -9.38
C VAL A 93 -5.24 12.94 -9.44
N ALA A 94 -5.68 13.67 -8.41
CA ALA A 94 -6.97 14.36 -8.42
C ALA A 94 -7.07 15.40 -9.53
N LEU A 95 -6.01 16.18 -9.80
CA LEU A 95 -5.96 17.15 -10.90
C LEU A 95 -6.08 16.46 -12.26
N ASN A 96 -5.43 15.32 -12.44
CA ASN A 96 -5.49 14.55 -13.69
C ASN A 96 -6.88 13.93 -13.91
N ILE A 97 -7.40 13.20 -12.91
CA ILE A 97 -8.70 12.50 -13.01
C ILE A 97 -9.85 13.49 -13.16
N ARG A 98 -9.75 14.67 -12.55
CA ARG A 98 -10.78 15.71 -12.57
C ARG A 98 -10.34 16.95 -13.35
N GLU A 99 -9.60 16.75 -14.45
CA GLU A 99 -9.23 17.80 -15.39
C GLU A 99 -10.47 18.58 -15.89
N ASP A 100 -11.59 17.88 -16.09
CA ASP A 100 -12.89 18.45 -16.42
C ASP A 100 -13.33 19.55 -15.46
N TYR A 101 -13.03 19.38 -14.19
CA TYR A 101 -13.42 20.29 -13.11
C TYR A 101 -12.36 21.35 -12.81
N TYR A 102 -11.08 20.93 -12.64
CA TYR A 102 -10.02 21.86 -12.24
C TYR A 102 -9.51 22.71 -13.39
N GLN A 103 -9.53 22.21 -14.62
CA GLN A 103 -9.10 22.90 -15.83
C GLN A 103 -7.65 23.38 -15.75
N VAL A 104 -6.78 22.54 -15.18
CA VAL A 104 -5.34 22.74 -15.08
C VAL A 104 -4.62 21.45 -15.41
N GLU A 105 -3.46 21.58 -16.03
CA GLU A 105 -2.55 20.46 -16.29
C GLU A 105 -1.44 20.45 -15.25
N SER A 106 -0.97 19.24 -14.89
CA SER A 106 0.19 19.03 -14.03
C SER A 106 1.28 18.31 -14.81
N PRO A 107 2.55 18.77 -14.75
CA PRO A 107 3.66 18.11 -15.43
C PRO A 107 4.17 16.86 -14.68
N ILE A 108 3.52 16.45 -13.58
CA ILE A 108 3.95 15.31 -12.78
C ILE A 108 3.71 14.03 -13.57
N VAL A 109 4.74 13.18 -13.63
CA VAL A 109 4.72 11.88 -14.30
C VAL A 109 4.06 10.86 -13.38
N LEU A 110 2.75 10.64 -13.54
CA LEU A 110 1.94 9.87 -12.60
C LEU A 110 2.33 8.40 -12.49
N ASN A 111 2.85 7.78 -13.55
CA ASN A 111 3.26 6.38 -13.52
C ASN A 111 4.52 6.11 -12.66
N GLU A 112 5.16 7.15 -12.13
CA GLU A 112 6.23 7.04 -11.12
C GLU A 112 5.72 7.22 -9.68
N THR A 113 4.42 7.36 -9.48
CA THR A 113 3.82 7.68 -8.17
C THR A 113 4.11 6.60 -7.14
N ILE A 114 3.85 5.33 -7.44
CA ILE A 114 4.10 4.21 -6.52
C ILE A 114 5.58 4.09 -6.19
N ASN A 115 6.46 4.09 -7.21
CA ASN A 115 7.91 4.01 -7.03
C ASN A 115 8.43 5.14 -6.12
N THR A 116 7.94 6.37 -6.34
CA THR A 116 8.33 7.54 -5.55
C THR A 116 7.85 7.44 -4.12
N SER A 117 6.61 7.00 -3.92
CA SER A 117 6.00 6.80 -2.60
C SER A 117 6.77 5.75 -1.78
N GLU A 118 7.09 4.60 -2.39
CA GLU A 118 7.88 3.54 -1.76
C GLU A 118 9.32 4.00 -1.43
N LEU A 119 9.93 4.76 -2.32
CA LEU A 119 11.26 5.34 -2.10
C LEU A 119 11.26 6.24 -0.87
N VAL A 120 10.29 7.16 -0.78
CA VAL A 120 10.16 8.08 0.37
C VAL A 120 9.88 7.30 1.66
N SER A 121 9.00 6.31 1.63
CA SER A 121 8.71 5.45 2.78
C SER A 121 9.98 4.73 3.28
N ARG A 122 10.76 4.16 2.36
CA ARG A 122 12.00 3.46 2.67
C ARG A 122 13.05 4.37 3.34
N TYR A 123 13.26 5.57 2.78
CA TYR A 123 14.29 6.49 3.31
C TYR A 123 13.85 7.25 4.55
N SER A 124 12.57 7.54 4.70
CA SER A 124 12.03 8.21 5.90
C SER A 124 11.82 7.24 7.08
N GLY A 125 11.69 5.93 6.80
CA GLY A 125 11.30 4.93 7.80
C GLY A 125 9.82 5.01 8.20
N ILE A 126 9.02 5.85 7.53
CA ILE A 126 7.58 5.99 7.79
C ILE A 126 6.81 5.08 6.83
N PRO A 127 6.11 4.04 7.33
CA PRO A 127 5.38 3.12 6.47
C PRO A 127 4.16 3.78 5.83
N ILE A 128 3.82 3.34 4.63
CA ILE A 128 2.59 3.76 3.94
C ILE A 128 1.42 2.99 4.54
N PRO A 129 0.39 3.65 5.10
CA PRO A 129 -0.82 2.96 5.55
C PRO A 129 -1.49 2.20 4.41
N LYS A 130 -1.94 0.97 4.66
CA LYS A 130 -2.59 0.12 3.61
C LYS A 130 -3.79 0.81 2.95
N ASN A 131 -4.54 1.62 3.70
CA ASN A 131 -5.73 2.35 3.24
C ASN A 131 -5.44 3.78 2.74
N LYS A 132 -4.15 4.15 2.56
CA LYS A 132 -3.82 5.47 2.04
C LYS A 132 -4.34 5.61 0.60
N ALA A 133 -4.95 6.74 0.29
CA ALA A 133 -5.40 7.03 -1.06
C ALA A 133 -4.24 6.96 -2.06
N VAL A 134 -4.51 6.49 -3.27
CA VAL A 134 -3.58 6.42 -4.42
C VAL A 134 -2.47 5.38 -4.26
N VAL A 135 -1.73 5.38 -3.14
CA VAL A 135 -0.48 4.60 -2.97
C VAL A 135 -0.56 3.50 -1.92
N GLY A 136 -1.63 3.42 -1.15
CA GLY A 136 -1.80 2.37 -0.14
C GLY A 136 -2.00 1.00 -0.77
N GLY A 137 -1.54 -0.06 -0.12
CA GLY A 137 -1.63 -1.43 -0.63
C GLY A 137 -3.07 -1.90 -0.94
N ASN A 138 -4.09 -1.25 -0.33
CA ASN A 138 -5.49 -1.56 -0.59
C ASN A 138 -6.14 -0.65 -1.65
N ALA A 139 -5.39 0.32 -2.22
CA ALA A 139 -5.97 1.33 -3.12
C ALA A 139 -6.65 0.74 -4.37
N PHE A 140 -6.21 -0.44 -4.80
CA PHE A 140 -6.73 -1.18 -5.98
C PHE A 140 -7.28 -2.55 -5.58
N SER A 141 -7.67 -2.73 -4.31
CA SER A 141 -8.12 -4.02 -3.79
C SER A 141 -9.63 -4.07 -3.69
N HIS A 142 -10.25 -5.09 -4.28
CA HIS A 142 -11.66 -5.34 -4.20
C HIS A 142 -11.91 -6.71 -3.55
N GLU A 143 -12.42 -6.74 -2.32
CA GLU A 143 -12.72 -8.00 -1.62
C GLU A 143 -14.10 -8.55 -1.93
N SER A 144 -15.09 -7.66 -2.20
CA SER A 144 -16.46 -8.07 -2.50
C SER A 144 -16.54 -8.76 -3.87
N GLY A 145 -17.14 -9.96 -3.92
CA GLY A 145 -17.28 -10.72 -5.16
C GLY A 145 -18.07 -9.95 -6.26
N ILE A 146 -19.03 -9.11 -5.89
CA ILE A 146 -19.79 -8.29 -6.85
C ILE A 146 -18.93 -7.16 -7.43
N HIS A 147 -18.01 -6.59 -6.63
CA HIS A 147 -17.05 -5.59 -7.11
C HIS A 147 -16.02 -6.23 -8.02
N GLN A 148 -15.46 -7.40 -7.63
CA GLN A 148 -14.52 -8.15 -8.47
C GLN A 148 -15.13 -8.52 -9.82
N ASP A 149 -16.34 -9.05 -9.84
CA ASP A 149 -17.05 -9.37 -11.09
C ASP A 149 -17.30 -8.11 -11.94
N GLY A 150 -17.63 -6.98 -11.31
CA GLY A 150 -17.79 -5.69 -11.99
C GLY A 150 -16.52 -5.19 -12.62
N VAL A 151 -15.39 -5.20 -11.90
CA VAL A 151 -14.06 -4.78 -12.40
C VAL A 151 -13.62 -5.67 -13.57
N LEU A 152 -13.79 -6.99 -13.47
CA LEU A 152 -13.43 -7.92 -14.54
C LEU A 152 -14.25 -7.70 -15.82
N LYS A 153 -15.51 -7.25 -15.70
CA LYS A 153 -16.34 -6.92 -16.86
C LYS A 153 -16.03 -5.54 -17.44
N ASN A 154 -15.83 -4.57 -16.59
CA ASN A 154 -15.43 -3.21 -16.96
C ASN A 154 -14.80 -2.50 -15.75
N PRO A 155 -13.47 -2.29 -15.74
CA PRO A 155 -12.75 -1.63 -14.64
C PRO A 155 -13.38 -0.30 -14.23
N LEU A 156 -13.84 0.51 -15.17
CA LEU A 156 -14.45 1.82 -14.93
C LEU A 156 -15.71 1.77 -14.04
N THR A 157 -16.25 0.59 -13.77
CA THR A 157 -17.43 0.43 -12.90
C THR A 157 -17.11 0.77 -11.44
N TYR A 158 -15.90 0.47 -10.99
CA TYR A 158 -15.47 0.63 -9.59
C TYR A 158 -14.10 1.31 -9.45
N GLU A 159 -13.40 1.60 -10.53
CA GLU A 159 -12.08 2.22 -10.51
C GLU A 159 -12.08 3.54 -11.26
N ILE A 160 -11.86 4.64 -10.54
CA ILE A 160 -11.63 5.97 -11.12
C ILE A 160 -10.16 6.22 -11.41
N ILE A 161 -9.27 5.44 -10.80
CA ILE A 161 -7.82 5.48 -10.98
C ILE A 161 -7.43 4.09 -11.49
N THR A 162 -6.80 4.01 -12.67
CA THR A 162 -6.28 2.73 -13.13
C THR A 162 -4.92 2.45 -12.48
N PRO A 163 -4.59 1.19 -12.15
CA PRO A 163 -3.29 0.82 -11.59
C PRO A 163 -2.12 1.31 -12.43
N GLU A 164 -2.24 1.24 -13.76
CA GLU A 164 -1.20 1.66 -14.70
C GLU A 164 -0.93 3.17 -14.64
N LEU A 165 -1.96 3.98 -14.37
CA LEU A 165 -1.83 5.43 -14.25
C LEU A 165 -0.81 5.81 -13.18
N VAL A 166 -0.74 5.06 -12.10
CA VAL A 166 0.14 5.36 -10.96
C VAL A 166 1.37 4.46 -10.88
N GLY A 167 1.57 3.59 -11.88
CA GLY A 167 2.76 2.75 -12.03
C GLY A 167 2.68 1.36 -11.39
N VAL A 168 1.48 0.90 -11.05
CA VAL A 168 1.27 -0.50 -10.66
C VAL A 168 1.30 -1.37 -11.92
N LYS A 169 2.20 -2.35 -11.96
CA LYS A 169 2.49 -3.16 -13.16
C LYS A 169 1.46 -4.26 -13.46
N SER A 170 0.57 -4.57 -12.53
CA SER A 170 -0.50 -5.54 -12.72
C SER A 170 -1.65 -5.27 -11.74
N ASN A 171 -2.88 -5.52 -12.18
CA ASN A 171 -4.05 -5.59 -11.30
C ASN A 171 -3.92 -6.83 -10.41
N SER A 172 -3.14 -6.76 -9.34
CA SER A 172 -3.18 -7.81 -8.33
C SER A 172 -4.48 -7.64 -7.54
N LEU A 173 -5.55 -8.27 -8.00
CA LEU A 173 -6.72 -8.47 -7.16
C LEU A 173 -6.28 -9.33 -5.97
N PRO A 174 -6.19 -8.79 -4.74
CA PRO A 174 -5.82 -9.60 -3.60
C PRO A 174 -6.89 -10.66 -3.39
N LEU A 175 -6.44 -11.92 -3.35
CA LEU A 175 -7.34 -13.01 -3.05
C LEU A 175 -7.53 -13.15 -1.53
N GLY A 176 -8.77 -13.30 -1.11
CA GLY A 176 -9.12 -13.46 0.29
C GLY A 176 -10.40 -14.28 0.47
N LYS A 177 -10.91 -14.28 1.70
CA LYS A 177 -12.10 -15.06 2.09
C LYS A 177 -13.33 -14.79 1.21
N LEU A 178 -13.53 -13.55 0.77
CA LEU A 178 -14.68 -13.15 -0.04
C LEU A 178 -14.50 -13.34 -1.55
N SER A 179 -13.27 -13.68 -2.00
CA SER A 179 -12.98 -13.89 -3.41
C SER A 179 -13.76 -15.06 -3.98
N GLY A 180 -14.39 -14.82 -5.13
CA GLY A 180 -15.16 -15.80 -5.88
C GLY A 180 -14.27 -16.71 -6.73
N ARG A 181 -14.87 -17.78 -7.31
CA ARG A 181 -14.15 -18.72 -8.18
C ARG A 181 -13.54 -18.03 -9.41
N HIS A 182 -14.22 -17.03 -9.98
CA HIS A 182 -13.74 -16.32 -11.16
C HIS A 182 -12.42 -15.58 -10.87
N ALA A 183 -12.34 -14.81 -9.78
CA ALA A 183 -11.12 -14.12 -9.36
C ALA A 183 -9.95 -15.09 -9.07
N PHE A 184 -10.25 -16.28 -8.52
CA PHE A 184 -9.24 -17.31 -8.28
C PHE A 184 -8.69 -17.87 -9.61
N VAL A 185 -9.56 -18.13 -10.59
CA VAL A 185 -9.16 -18.62 -11.93
C VAL A 185 -8.32 -17.56 -12.67
N GLU A 186 -8.75 -16.31 -12.66
CA GLU A 186 -7.97 -15.20 -13.24
C GLU A 186 -6.56 -15.14 -12.62
N LYS A 187 -6.46 -15.27 -11.30
CA LYS A 187 -5.17 -15.27 -10.62
C LYS A 187 -4.28 -16.44 -11.02
N LEU A 188 -4.85 -17.63 -11.23
CA LEU A 188 -4.10 -18.77 -11.76
C LEU A 188 -3.54 -18.46 -13.16
N HIS A 189 -4.35 -17.85 -14.03
CA HIS A 189 -3.90 -17.44 -15.39
C HIS A 189 -2.79 -16.39 -15.32
N GLU A 190 -2.90 -15.36 -14.47
CA GLU A 190 -1.85 -14.36 -14.23
C GLU A 190 -0.52 -15.01 -13.82
N LEU A 191 -0.58 -16.08 -13.02
CA LEU A 191 0.59 -16.82 -12.57
C LEU A 191 1.14 -17.82 -13.61
N GLY A 192 0.50 -17.88 -14.80
CA GLY A 192 0.84 -18.82 -15.87
C GLY A 192 0.46 -20.26 -15.55
N LEU A 193 -0.55 -20.45 -14.71
CA LEU A 193 -1.04 -21.77 -14.28
C LEU A 193 -2.38 -22.05 -14.95
N GLU A 194 -2.40 -23.05 -15.83
CA GLU A 194 -3.60 -23.46 -16.57
C GLU A 194 -4.13 -24.78 -16.02
N PHE A 195 -5.42 -24.85 -15.76
CA PHE A 195 -6.11 -26.02 -15.24
C PHE A 195 -7.43 -26.27 -15.97
N THR A 196 -7.87 -27.51 -15.99
CA THR A 196 -9.20 -27.87 -16.47
C THR A 196 -10.29 -27.46 -15.45
N GLU A 197 -11.52 -27.36 -15.91
CA GLU A 197 -12.67 -27.08 -15.01
C GLU A 197 -12.81 -28.12 -13.87
N GLU A 198 -12.41 -29.35 -14.13
CA GLU A 198 -12.44 -30.45 -13.14
C GLU A 198 -11.38 -30.26 -12.05
N ASP A 199 -10.18 -29.77 -12.40
CA ASP A 199 -9.09 -29.50 -11.49
C ASP A 199 -9.31 -28.25 -10.65
N ILE A 200 -9.96 -27.23 -11.23
CA ILE A 200 -10.23 -25.96 -10.54
C ILE A 200 -11.14 -26.15 -9.32
N LYS A 201 -12.10 -27.05 -9.37
CA LYS A 201 -13.06 -27.25 -8.28
C LYS A 201 -12.41 -27.67 -6.97
N PRO A 202 -11.55 -28.73 -6.91
CA PRO A 202 -10.85 -29.09 -5.69
C PRO A 202 -9.81 -28.04 -5.28
N LEU A 203 -9.12 -27.38 -6.24
CA LEU A 203 -8.19 -26.29 -5.96
C LEU A 203 -8.90 -25.10 -5.29
N PHE A 204 -10.05 -24.72 -5.79
CA PHE A 204 -10.85 -23.64 -5.21
C PHE A 204 -11.35 -23.97 -3.78
N ALA A 205 -11.72 -25.23 -3.51
CA ALA A 205 -12.10 -25.65 -2.17
C ALA A 205 -10.92 -25.53 -1.19
N LYS A 206 -9.71 -25.94 -1.60
CA LYS A 206 -8.48 -25.77 -0.81
C LYS A 206 -8.13 -24.29 -0.61
N PHE A 207 -8.26 -23.46 -1.65
CA PHE A 207 -8.11 -22.02 -1.55
C PHE A 207 -9.06 -21.40 -0.51
N LYS A 208 -10.34 -21.76 -0.51
CA LYS A 208 -11.29 -21.26 0.49
C LYS A 208 -10.90 -21.66 1.90
N SER A 209 -10.46 -22.89 2.10
CA SER A 209 -9.96 -23.37 3.41
C SER A 209 -8.72 -22.61 3.88
N LEU A 210 -7.83 -22.24 2.96
CA LEU A 210 -6.66 -21.42 3.26
C LEU A 210 -7.08 -19.98 3.60
N ALA A 211 -7.99 -19.39 2.82
CA ALA A 211 -8.49 -18.03 3.00
C ALA A 211 -9.35 -17.85 4.28
N ASP A 212 -9.88 -18.94 4.85
CA ASP A 212 -10.51 -18.91 6.16
C ASP A 212 -9.50 -18.82 7.33
N LYS A 213 -8.24 -19.23 7.08
CA LYS A 213 -7.15 -19.24 8.08
C LYS A 213 -6.17 -18.06 7.93
N LYS A 214 -6.09 -17.47 6.74
CA LYS A 214 -5.13 -16.43 6.40
C LYS A 214 -5.87 -15.26 5.74
N HIS A 215 -5.72 -14.06 6.28
CA HIS A 215 -6.45 -12.88 5.84
C HIS A 215 -6.13 -12.46 4.40
N GLU A 216 -4.86 -12.55 4.00
CA GLU A 216 -4.37 -12.18 2.67
C GLU A 216 -3.64 -13.37 2.04
N ILE A 217 -4.07 -13.78 0.85
CA ILE A 217 -3.47 -14.90 0.10
C ILE A 217 -2.49 -14.33 -0.93
N THR A 218 -1.22 -14.67 -0.78
CA THR A 218 -0.14 -14.23 -1.67
C THR A 218 0.01 -15.14 -2.89
N ASP A 219 0.75 -14.67 -3.91
CA ASP A 219 1.10 -15.48 -5.10
C ASP A 219 1.90 -16.74 -4.70
N ALA A 220 2.73 -16.64 -3.67
CA ALA A 220 3.47 -17.76 -3.13
C ALA A 220 2.53 -18.82 -2.51
N ASP A 221 1.47 -18.37 -1.81
CA ASP A 221 0.46 -19.29 -1.26
C ASP A 221 -0.29 -20.04 -2.36
N ILE A 222 -0.66 -19.34 -3.44
CA ILE A 222 -1.33 -19.95 -4.60
C ILE A 222 -0.41 -21.00 -5.26
N ARG A 223 0.86 -20.67 -5.48
CA ARG A 223 1.83 -21.62 -6.05
C ARG A 223 2.03 -22.84 -5.15
N ALA A 224 2.13 -22.63 -3.82
CA ALA A 224 2.25 -23.71 -2.84
C ALA A 224 0.98 -24.59 -2.81
N LEU A 225 -0.20 -23.97 -2.88
CA LEU A 225 -1.48 -24.67 -2.92
C LEU A 225 -1.60 -25.56 -4.15
N VAL A 226 -1.17 -25.06 -5.32
CA VAL A 226 -1.15 -25.80 -6.59
C VAL A 226 -0.12 -26.92 -6.52
N ALA A 227 1.10 -26.65 -6.06
CA ALA A 227 2.16 -27.65 -5.89
C ALA A 227 1.74 -28.78 -4.92
N GLY A 228 1.14 -28.43 -3.79
CA GLY A 228 0.62 -29.38 -2.79
C GLY A 228 -0.60 -30.18 -3.26
N THR A 229 -1.16 -29.84 -4.45
CA THR A 229 -2.25 -30.61 -5.06
C THR A 229 -1.72 -31.53 -6.15
N ALA A 230 -0.61 -31.18 -6.78
CA ALA A 230 0.07 -31.99 -7.78
C ALA A 230 0.90 -33.13 -7.18
N VAL A 231 1.21 -33.04 -5.88
CA VAL A 231 2.01 -34.04 -5.13
C VAL A 231 1.09 -34.71 -4.11
N GLU A 232 0.69 -35.94 -4.38
CA GLU A 232 -0.06 -36.77 -3.40
C GLU A 232 0.76 -37.13 -2.15
N ASN A 233 2.10 -36.95 -2.21
CA ASN A 233 3.03 -36.99 -1.08
C ASN A 233 4.02 -35.84 -1.23
N PRO A 234 4.05 -34.82 -0.35
CA PRO A 234 5.14 -33.86 -0.34
C PRO A 234 6.43 -34.59 0.02
N GLU A 235 7.35 -34.70 -0.93
CA GLU A 235 8.73 -35.08 -0.60
C GLU A 235 9.24 -34.06 0.41
N GLY A 236 9.40 -34.46 1.66
CA GLY A 236 9.92 -33.56 2.67
C GLY A 236 9.40 -33.81 4.07
N PHE A 237 9.65 -32.84 4.93
CA PHE A 237 9.32 -32.93 6.35
C PHE A 237 7.98 -32.24 6.64
N GLN A 238 7.17 -32.86 7.50
CA GLN A 238 5.93 -32.27 8.02
C GLN A 238 6.20 -31.59 9.36
N PHE A 239 5.69 -30.41 9.56
CA PHE A 239 5.71 -29.73 10.86
C PHE A 239 4.73 -30.38 11.83
N ASN A 240 5.23 -30.76 13.03
CA ASN A 240 4.42 -31.37 14.05
C ASN A 240 4.16 -30.45 15.24
N ASP A 241 5.21 -29.84 15.83
CA ASP A 241 5.08 -29.05 17.05
C ASP A 241 6.17 -27.98 17.15
N LEU A 242 5.84 -26.89 17.84
CA LEU A 242 6.75 -25.80 18.21
C LEU A 242 6.54 -25.47 19.69
N ARG A 243 7.61 -25.61 20.50
CA ARG A 243 7.63 -25.11 21.86
C ARG A 243 8.65 -24.02 22.04
N LEU A 244 8.24 -22.95 22.70
CA LEU A 244 9.10 -21.80 23.04
C LEU A 244 9.25 -21.78 24.58
N ILE A 245 10.49 -21.71 25.03
CA ILE A 245 10.84 -21.69 26.46
C ILE A 245 11.66 -20.43 26.70
N THR A 246 11.19 -19.56 27.59
CA THR A 246 11.97 -18.42 28.06
C THR A 246 12.94 -18.90 29.15
N ASN A 247 14.23 -18.64 28.93
CA ASN A 247 15.28 -18.99 29.86
C ASN A 247 15.47 -17.92 30.95
N ALA A 248 16.18 -18.22 32.00
CA ALA A 248 16.44 -17.30 33.12
C ALA A 248 17.34 -16.10 32.72
N ASP A 249 18.09 -16.22 31.63
CA ASP A 249 18.93 -15.17 31.02
C ASP A 249 18.20 -14.37 29.93
N GLU A 250 16.86 -14.46 29.89
CA GLU A 250 15.98 -13.77 28.91
C GLU A 250 16.13 -14.27 27.46
N THR A 251 16.98 -15.25 27.18
CA THR A 251 17.01 -15.90 25.87
C THR A 251 15.81 -16.82 25.67
N ILE A 252 15.47 -17.11 24.41
CA ILE A 252 14.40 -18.04 24.04
C ILE A 252 15.01 -19.32 23.48
N THR A 253 14.59 -20.46 23.99
CA THR A 253 14.84 -21.77 23.37
C THR A 253 13.64 -22.16 22.53
N ALA A 254 13.83 -22.44 21.24
CA ALA A 254 12.82 -23.06 20.39
C ALA A 254 13.11 -24.56 20.24
N ALA A 255 12.09 -25.38 20.45
CA ALA A 255 12.08 -26.80 20.11
C ALA A 255 11.13 -26.99 18.92
N VAL A 256 11.70 -27.30 17.75
CA VAL A 256 10.96 -27.55 16.51
C VAL A 256 10.93 -29.05 16.26
N SER A 257 9.73 -29.60 16.11
CA SER A 257 9.50 -31.03 15.83
C SER A 257 8.96 -31.19 14.41
N LEU A 258 9.65 -32.00 13.61
CA LEU A 258 9.30 -32.36 12.25
C LEU A 258 9.22 -33.88 12.10
N SER A 259 8.38 -34.38 11.19
CA SER A 259 8.39 -35.79 10.79
C SER A 259 8.83 -35.94 9.35
N ASN A 260 9.63 -36.96 9.07
CA ASN A 260 9.98 -37.35 7.71
C ASN A 260 8.88 -38.20 7.05
N GLU A 261 9.07 -38.61 5.80
CA GLU A 261 8.13 -39.44 5.03
C GLU A 261 7.89 -40.83 5.66
N GLU A 262 8.84 -41.30 6.45
CA GLU A 262 8.77 -42.61 7.14
C GLU A 262 7.99 -42.49 8.47
N GLY A 263 7.56 -41.27 8.85
CA GLY A 263 6.85 -40.97 10.09
C GLY A 263 7.77 -40.87 11.31
N GLU A 264 9.09 -40.82 11.10
CA GLU A 264 10.05 -40.61 12.18
C GLU A 264 9.99 -39.14 12.62
N VAL A 265 9.84 -38.91 13.93
CA VAL A 265 9.77 -37.58 14.53
C VAL A 265 11.17 -37.14 14.95
N LEU A 266 11.61 -36.04 14.43
CA LEU A 266 12.89 -35.39 14.73
C LEU A 266 12.65 -34.08 15.47
N GLU A 267 13.34 -33.84 16.59
CA GLU A 267 13.24 -32.60 17.37
C GLU A 267 14.58 -31.89 17.41
N PHE A 268 14.56 -30.58 17.11
CA PHE A 268 15.75 -29.73 17.11
C PHE A 268 15.56 -28.55 18.04
N LEU A 269 16.58 -28.29 18.86
CA LEU A 269 16.57 -27.20 19.82
C LEU A 269 17.66 -26.19 19.47
N ALA A 270 17.29 -24.91 19.53
CA ALA A 270 18.24 -23.79 19.44
C ALA A 270 17.79 -22.61 20.27
N ASN A 271 18.77 -21.78 20.65
CA ASN A 271 18.54 -20.55 21.38
C ASN A 271 18.60 -19.35 20.45
N GLY A 272 17.89 -18.27 20.81
CA GLY A 272 17.95 -16.97 20.18
C GLY A 272 17.64 -15.86 21.17
N GLN A 273 17.93 -14.61 20.80
CA GLN A 273 17.56 -13.44 21.60
C GLN A 273 16.05 -13.17 21.58
N GLY A 274 15.33 -13.76 20.62
CA GLY A 274 13.88 -13.70 20.47
C GLY A 274 13.32 -14.97 19.85
N SER A 275 11.99 -15.09 19.87
CA SER A 275 11.27 -16.29 19.40
C SER A 275 11.59 -16.63 17.95
N VAL A 276 11.62 -15.64 17.07
CA VAL A 276 11.87 -15.82 15.64
C VAL A 276 13.29 -16.32 15.39
N GLU A 277 14.29 -15.69 16.00
CA GLU A 277 15.69 -16.10 15.89
C GLU A 277 15.89 -17.54 16.39
N ALA A 278 15.31 -17.87 17.54
CA ALA A 278 15.41 -19.23 18.09
C ALA A 278 14.80 -20.29 17.15
N ILE A 279 13.65 -20.00 16.53
CA ILE A 279 13.00 -20.88 15.55
C ILE A 279 13.89 -21.08 14.33
N PHE A 280 14.38 -19.98 13.73
CA PHE A 280 15.25 -20.08 12.54
C PHE A 280 16.55 -20.83 12.86
N ASN A 281 17.16 -20.56 14.00
CA ASN A 281 18.35 -21.29 14.43
C ASN A 281 18.11 -22.80 14.61
N ALA A 282 16.91 -23.19 15.07
CA ALA A 282 16.54 -24.61 15.17
C ALA A 282 16.36 -25.26 13.79
N ILE A 283 15.73 -24.54 12.84
CA ILE A 283 15.55 -24.97 11.45
C ILE A 283 16.89 -25.06 10.71
N ASP A 284 17.78 -24.07 10.87
CA ASP A 284 19.12 -24.09 10.28
C ASP A 284 19.95 -25.29 10.74
N LYS A 285 19.84 -25.66 12.03
CA LYS A 285 20.47 -26.88 12.55
C LYS A 285 19.91 -28.15 11.92
N PHE A 286 18.62 -28.19 11.68
CA PHE A 286 17.97 -29.32 11.03
C PHE A 286 18.48 -29.54 9.62
N PHE A 287 18.48 -28.49 8.78
CA PHE A 287 18.92 -28.58 7.39
C PHE A 287 20.43 -28.51 7.20
N ASN A 288 21.21 -28.31 8.28
CA ASN A 288 22.65 -28.07 8.23
C ASN A 288 23.02 -26.98 7.22
N GLN A 289 22.20 -25.94 7.13
CA GLN A 289 22.31 -24.79 6.22
C GLN A 289 21.99 -23.52 6.99
N THR A 290 22.68 -22.45 6.65
CA THR A 290 22.34 -21.11 7.17
C THR A 290 21.45 -20.39 6.16
N VAL A 291 20.21 -20.18 6.50
CA VAL A 291 19.26 -19.40 5.69
C VAL A 291 19.31 -17.93 6.10
N ARG A 292 19.54 -17.05 5.14
CA ARG A 292 19.56 -15.60 5.40
C ARG A 292 18.14 -15.04 5.32
N LEU A 293 17.62 -14.56 6.44
CA LEU A 293 16.38 -13.79 6.46
C LEU A 293 16.56 -12.47 5.72
N THR A 294 15.79 -12.22 4.68
CA THR A 294 15.85 -11.00 3.87
C THR A 294 14.82 -9.95 4.26
N SER A 295 13.67 -10.38 4.79
CA SER A 295 12.65 -9.48 5.31
C SER A 295 11.78 -10.21 6.34
N TYR A 296 11.30 -9.49 7.34
CA TYR A 296 10.37 -9.99 8.35
C TYR A 296 9.43 -8.86 8.76
N ASN A 297 8.14 -9.08 8.62
CA ASN A 297 7.10 -8.13 8.99
C ASN A 297 6.14 -8.76 10.00
N ILE A 298 5.72 -7.99 11.00
CA ILE A 298 4.62 -8.33 11.89
C ILE A 298 3.47 -7.38 11.56
N ASP A 299 2.41 -7.89 10.96
CA ASP A 299 1.24 -7.09 10.55
C ASP A 299 0.21 -6.91 11.68
N ALA A 300 0.32 -7.67 12.77
CA ALA A 300 -0.52 -7.54 13.96
C ALA A 300 0.25 -7.96 15.21
N VAL A 301 0.00 -7.28 16.32
CA VAL A 301 0.49 -7.62 17.66
C VAL A 301 -0.70 -7.89 18.55
#